data_8d9afd7350bafc56db03f2e23a71bafa
#
_entry.id   8d9afd7350bafc56db03f2e23a71bafa
#
_cell.length_a   1.000
_cell.length_b   1.000
_cell.length_c   1.000
_cell.angle_alpha   90.00
_cell.angle_beta   90.00
_cell.angle_gamma   90.00
#
_symmetry.space_group_name_H-M   'P 1'
#
loop_
_entity.id
_entity.type
_entity.pdbx_description
1 polymer ?
#
loop_
_entity_poly.entity_id
_entity_poly.type
_entity_poly.pdbx_seq_one_letter_code
_entity_poly.pdbx_strand_id
1 'polypeptide(L)' 'MKVEQVFSDRKRFLDLLLLADEQEDMIDRYLERGDMFALYDEDKLRAVCVVTNEGEGIYELKNIATCPDSQRK' A
#
# COMPACT_ATOMS: atom_id res chain seq x y z
N MET A 1 -5.77 -9.85 12.83
CA MET A 1 -5.20 -9.17 11.65
C MET A 1 -3.72 -8.91 11.86
N LYS A 2 -2.94 -9.11 10.81
CA LYS A 2 -1.50 -8.96 10.88
C LYS A 2 -1.05 -7.87 9.91
N VAL A 3 -0.16 -6.98 10.36
CA VAL A 3 0.40 -5.92 9.53
C VAL A 3 1.88 -6.20 9.35
N GLU A 4 2.34 -6.22 8.09
CA GLU A 4 3.74 -6.42 7.78
C GLU A 4 4.26 -5.26 6.95
N GLN A 5 5.41 -4.75 7.32
CA GLN A 5 6.06 -3.73 6.49
C GLN A 5 6.75 -4.41 5.32
N VAL A 6 6.57 -3.86 4.12
CA VAL A 6 7.14 -4.40 2.89
C VAL A 6 8.38 -3.60 2.54
N PHE A 7 9.56 -4.24 2.58
CA PHE A 7 10.85 -3.58 2.35
C PHE A 7 11.39 -3.78 0.94
N SER A 8 11.01 -4.85 0.27
CA SER A 8 11.54 -5.17 -1.06
C SER A 8 10.43 -5.71 -1.93
N ASP A 9 10.68 -5.67 -3.24
CA ASP A 9 9.75 -6.20 -4.24
C ASP A 9 8.34 -5.59 -4.06
N ARG A 10 8.31 -4.30 -3.82
CA ARG A 10 7.03 -3.58 -3.56
C ARG A 10 6.10 -3.60 -4.76
N LYS A 11 6.68 -3.65 -5.96
CA LYS A 11 5.89 -3.64 -7.19
C LYS A 11 5.09 -4.93 -7.40
N ARG A 12 5.32 -5.97 -6.59
CA ARG A 12 4.47 -7.17 -6.67
C ARG A 12 3.02 -6.86 -6.32
N PHE A 13 2.78 -5.74 -5.65
CA PHE A 13 1.43 -5.29 -5.31
C PHE A 13 0.91 -4.20 -6.26
N LEU A 14 1.60 -3.97 -7.38
CA LEU A 14 1.26 -2.86 -8.27
C LEU A 14 -0.18 -2.93 -8.77
N ASP A 15 -0.65 -4.11 -9.14
CA ASP A 15 -2.02 -4.26 -9.63
C ASP A 15 -3.03 -3.77 -8.60
N LEU A 16 -2.78 -4.07 -7.34
CA LEU A 16 -3.66 -3.64 -6.27
C LEU A 16 -3.57 -2.13 -6.05
N LEU A 17 -2.37 -1.58 -6.09
CA LEU A 17 -2.18 -0.14 -5.94
C LEU A 17 -2.85 0.65 -7.05
N LEU A 18 -2.86 0.10 -8.27
CA LEU A 18 -3.50 0.74 -9.42
C LEU A 18 -5.01 0.82 -9.29
N LEU A 19 -5.63 -0.01 -8.44
CA LEU A 19 -7.06 0.10 -8.17
C LEU A 19 -7.41 1.40 -7.44
N ALA A 20 -6.48 1.91 -6.64
CA ALA A 20 -6.69 3.13 -5.88
C ALA A 20 -6.12 4.36 -6.57
N ASP A 21 -5.10 4.18 -7.40
CA ASP A 21 -4.44 5.28 -8.11
C ASP A 21 -4.04 4.77 -9.49
N GLU A 22 -4.62 5.31 -10.53
CA GLU A 22 -4.44 4.82 -11.90
C GLU A 22 -3.12 5.26 -12.53
N GLN A 23 -2.34 6.10 -11.86
CA GLN A 23 -1.11 6.65 -12.43
C GLN A 23 0.11 5.92 -11.85
N GLU A 24 0.67 5.00 -12.63
CA GLU A 24 1.80 4.21 -12.19
C GLU A 24 3.03 5.07 -11.86
N ASP A 25 3.27 6.12 -12.63
CA ASP A 25 4.41 7.01 -12.38
C ASP A 25 4.30 7.71 -11.04
N MET A 26 3.10 8.06 -10.61
CA MET A 26 2.89 8.61 -9.27
C MET A 26 3.12 7.57 -8.20
N ILE A 27 2.67 6.34 -8.45
CA ILE A 27 2.90 5.22 -7.53
C ILE A 27 4.39 5.01 -7.34
N ASP A 28 5.16 5.00 -8.42
CA ASP A 28 6.61 4.83 -8.35
C ASP A 28 7.26 5.89 -7.48
N ARG A 29 6.80 7.13 -7.59
CA ARG A 29 7.37 8.23 -6.81
C ARG A 29 7.19 8.03 -5.32
N TYR A 30 5.97 7.73 -4.87
CA TYR A 30 5.77 7.59 -3.43
C TYR A 30 6.25 6.24 -2.90
N LEU A 31 6.37 5.21 -3.74
CA LEU A 31 6.98 3.96 -3.30
C LEU A 31 8.47 4.12 -3.01
N GLU A 32 9.15 5.00 -3.74
CA GLU A 32 10.58 5.21 -3.50
C GLU A 32 10.86 5.86 -2.15
N ARG A 33 9.98 6.75 -1.71
CA ARG A 33 10.23 7.52 -0.49
C ARG A 33 9.36 7.12 0.69
N GLY A 34 8.36 6.27 0.46
CA GLY A 34 7.40 5.92 1.48
C GLY A 34 7.65 4.56 2.09
N ASP A 35 6.90 4.28 3.13
CA ASP A 35 6.84 2.96 3.75
C ASP A 35 5.57 2.27 3.29
N MET A 36 5.70 1.00 2.94
CA MET A 36 4.58 0.20 2.48
C MET A 36 4.24 -0.85 3.51
N PHE A 37 2.96 -1.04 3.74
CA PHE A 37 2.46 -2.03 4.69
C PHE A 37 1.42 -2.91 4.00
N ALA A 38 1.49 -4.20 4.30
CA ALA A 38 0.52 -5.17 3.84
C ALA A 38 -0.27 -5.68 5.04
N LEU A 39 -1.58 -5.76 4.88
CA LEU A 39 -2.49 -6.18 5.94
C LEU A 39 -3.05 -7.55 5.60
N TYR A 40 -2.87 -8.51 6.50
CA TYR A 40 -3.31 -9.88 6.31
C TYR A 40 -4.35 -10.26 7.37
N ASP A 41 -5.29 -11.08 6.97
CA ASP A 41 -6.26 -11.68 7.87
C ASP A 41 -6.36 -13.16 7.52
N GLU A 42 -6.11 -14.02 8.51
CA GLU A 42 -6.10 -15.48 8.31
C GLU A 42 -5.18 -15.88 7.15
N ASP A 43 -4.01 -15.26 7.08
CA ASP A 43 -2.98 -15.49 6.06
C ASP A 43 -3.39 -15.06 4.65
N LYS A 44 -4.49 -14.32 4.53
CA LYS A 44 -4.89 -13.75 3.25
C LYS A 44 -4.60 -12.27 3.22
N LEU A 45 -4.04 -11.80 2.10
CA LEU A 45 -3.83 -10.38 1.88
C LEU A 45 -5.18 -9.68 1.74
N ARG A 46 -5.41 -8.65 2.56
CA ARG A 46 -6.66 -7.90 2.53
C ARG A 46 -6.49 -6.50 1.95
N ALA A 47 -5.35 -5.89 2.22
CA ALA A 47 -5.11 -4.52 1.78
C ALA A 47 -3.62 -4.22 1.79
N VAL A 48 -3.24 -3.17 1.07
CA VAL A 48 -1.90 -2.58 1.18
C VAL A 48 -2.07 -1.08 1.31
N CYS A 49 -1.11 -0.44 1.96
CA CYS A 49 -1.10 1.01 2.04
C CYS A 49 0.32 1.54 1.93
N VAL A 50 0.45 2.80 1.54
CA VAL A 50 1.73 3.47 1.43
C VAL A 50 1.63 4.79 2.19
N VAL A 51 2.60 5.03 3.06
CA VAL A 51 2.66 6.22 3.91
C VAL A 51 4.00 6.89 3.68
N THR A 52 4.00 8.21 3.49
CA THR A 52 5.24 8.97 3.35
C THR A 52 5.45 9.85 4.56
N ASN A 53 6.73 10.04 4.89
CA ASN A 53 7.13 10.97 5.94
C ASN A 53 7.33 12.34 5.29
N GLU A 54 6.52 13.30 5.66
CA GLU A 54 6.57 14.65 5.09
C GLU A 54 7.43 15.61 5.93
N GLY A 55 8.11 15.08 6.96
CA GLY A 55 8.99 15.87 7.82
C GLY A 55 8.31 16.27 9.13
N GLU A 56 9.12 16.54 10.14
CA GLU A 56 8.66 17.04 11.44
C GLU A 56 7.59 16.15 12.09
N GLY A 57 7.69 14.84 11.87
CA GLY A 57 6.74 13.90 12.44
C GLY A 57 5.40 13.83 11.74
N ILE A 58 5.30 14.46 10.58
CA ILE A 58 4.07 14.44 9.78
C ILE A 58 4.15 13.30 8.77
N TYR A 59 3.10 12.48 8.73
CA TYR A 59 3.01 11.37 7.78
C TYR A 59 1.77 11.53 6.94
N GLU A 60 1.87 11.16 5.67
CA GLU A 60 0.75 11.27 4.75
C GLU A 60 0.44 9.91 4.15
N LEU A 61 -0.84 9.53 4.16
CA LEU A 61 -1.31 8.30 3.52
C LEU A 61 -1.46 8.57 2.02
N LYS A 62 -0.61 7.95 1.22
CA LYS A 62 -0.61 8.17 -0.25
C LYS A 62 -1.51 7.21 -0.99
N ASN A 63 -1.67 6.01 -0.46
CA ASN A 63 -2.48 4.99 -1.12
C ASN A 63 -2.98 4.00 -0.08
N ILE A 64 -4.24 3.63 -0.18
CA ILE A 64 -4.77 2.48 0.54
C ILE A 64 -5.64 1.70 -0.44
N ALA A 65 -5.26 0.48 -0.71
CA ALA A 65 -5.93 -0.36 -1.70
C ALA A 65 -6.41 -1.63 -1.02
N THR A 66 -7.71 -1.86 -1.07
CA THR A 66 -8.34 -3.04 -0.48
C THR A 66 -8.55 -4.09 -1.56
N CYS A 67 -8.24 -5.34 -1.25
CA CYS A 67 -8.45 -6.42 -2.19
C CYS A 67 -9.93 -6.52 -2.56
N PRO A 68 -10.26 -6.72 -3.85
CA PRO A 68 -11.66 -6.78 -4.29
C PRO A 68 -12.50 -7.79 -3.53
N ASP A 69 -11.93 -8.96 -3.20
CA ASP A 69 -12.67 -9.97 -2.44
C ASP A 69 -13.07 -9.47 -1.06
N SER A 70 -12.24 -8.63 -0.44
CA SER A 70 -12.54 -8.06 0.87
C SER A 70 -13.63 -7.00 0.80
N GLN A 71 -13.79 -6.37 -0.36
CA GLN A 71 -14.81 -5.34 -0.56
C GLN A 71 -16.20 -5.91 -0.75
N ARG A 72 -16.29 -7.19 -1.02
CA ARG A 72 -17.56 -7.85 -1.39
C ARG A 72 -18.27 -8.48 -0.19
N LYS A 73 -18.25 -7.82 0.87
CA LYS A 73 -18.88 -8.31 2.10
C LYS A 73 -20.35 -8.08 2.14
#